data_4af43b3d4324474592bfb06d2534bcbf
#
_entry.id   4af43b3d4324474592bfb06d2534bcbf
#
_cell.length_a   1.000
_cell.length_b   1.000
_cell.length_c   1.000
_cell.angle_alpha   90.00
_cell.angle_beta   90.00
_cell.angle_gamma   90.00
#
_symmetry.space_group_name_H-M   'P 1'
#
loop_
_entity.id
_entity.type
_entity.pdbx_description
1 polymer ?
#
loop_
_entity_poly.entity_id
_entity_poly.type
_entity_poly.pdbx_seq_one_letter_code
_entity_poly.pdbx_strand_id
1 'polypeptide(L)'
;MRFRMTGIVLLSAVVFVAAAAAQTTPAPSAITRTVIAATKLPTVTDVPLYFRAVGVILPPGEKSAAANGILYQISGSTEVSVGGEAKVLSAGDGLFIAGGKTAALKAGSREPSTFLHFFLSPVADLNRPAETAPAVVRELYRTAAPIPDLKPGSYDLNLTRVTFPPQMPSNPPHHRSGAALYYIVSGTGANTVNGKTEARGPGSLIYEPFGLVHQWGNPGDEPLTFLAFNINPEGVAAVLPDAPAKIQ
;
A
#
# COMPACT_ATOMS: atom_id res chain seq x y z
N MET A 1 40.30 42.57 65.10
CA MET A 1 40.50 41.54 64.06
C MET A 1 39.19 40.79 63.91
N ARG A 2 38.35 41.13 62.90
CA ARG A 2 37.04 40.57 62.71
C ARG A 2 37.05 39.66 61.46
N PHE A 3 36.94 38.36 61.65
CA PHE A 3 36.79 37.36 60.55
C PHE A 3 35.37 37.38 60.04
N ARG A 4 35.19 37.64 58.75
CA ARG A 4 33.94 37.43 58.02
C ARG A 4 33.96 36.04 57.36
N MET A 5 33.08 35.14 57.79
CA MET A 5 32.79 33.86 57.09
C MET A 5 31.78 34.14 55.99
N THR A 6 32.18 33.88 54.76
CA THR A 6 31.33 33.92 53.57
C THR A 6 30.81 32.51 53.34
N GLY A 7 29.53 32.32 53.58
CA GLY A 7 28.86 31.03 53.31
C GLY A 7 28.54 30.91 51.80
N ILE A 8 29.00 29.83 51.20
CA ILE A 8 28.66 29.43 49.81
C ILE A 8 27.40 28.58 49.89
N VAL A 9 26.30 29.06 49.29
CA VAL A 9 25.04 28.28 49.09
C VAL A 9 25.15 27.57 47.75
N LEU A 10 25.29 26.24 47.76
CA LEU A 10 25.21 25.40 46.59
C LEU A 10 23.72 25.14 46.27
N LEU A 11 23.25 25.71 45.18
CA LEU A 11 21.92 25.43 44.62
C LEU A 11 22.00 24.19 43.73
N SER A 12 21.51 23.05 44.23
CA SER A 12 21.38 21.81 43.40
C SER A 12 20.14 21.90 42.52
N ALA A 13 20.32 22.06 41.22
CA ALA A 13 19.26 21.98 40.26
C ALA A 13 18.90 20.51 40.01
N VAL A 14 17.71 20.08 40.41
CA VAL A 14 17.16 18.76 40.06
C VAL A 14 16.49 18.87 38.70
N VAL A 15 17.12 18.25 37.70
CA VAL A 15 16.55 18.15 36.34
C VAL A 15 15.58 16.97 36.31
N PHE A 16 14.27 17.23 36.26
CA PHE A 16 13.26 16.21 35.98
C PHE A 16 13.29 15.91 34.45
N VAL A 17 13.84 14.77 34.08
CA VAL A 17 13.62 14.21 32.72
C VAL A 17 12.28 13.52 32.72
N ALA A 18 11.26 14.17 32.16
CA ALA A 18 9.99 13.54 31.88
C ALA A 18 10.18 12.58 30.70
N ALA A 19 10.18 11.27 30.95
CA ALA A 19 10.09 10.26 29.92
C ALA A 19 8.70 10.36 29.27
N ALA A 20 8.63 10.83 28.04
CA ALA A 20 7.42 10.76 27.24
C ALA A 20 7.13 9.27 26.93
N ALA A 21 6.17 8.69 27.62
CA ALA A 21 5.67 7.37 27.27
C ALA A 21 5.02 7.48 25.89
N ALA A 22 5.59 6.81 24.90
CA ALA A 22 4.96 6.65 23.61
C ALA A 22 3.64 5.88 23.84
N GLN A 23 2.52 6.52 23.53
CA GLN A 23 1.22 5.87 23.56
C GLN A 23 1.18 4.86 22.41
N THR A 24 1.41 3.59 22.71
CA THR A 24 1.20 2.50 21.76
C THR A 24 -0.30 2.35 21.54
N THR A 25 -0.76 2.66 20.33
CA THR A 25 -2.13 2.35 19.93
C THR A 25 -2.32 0.83 20.05
N PRO A 26 -3.38 0.35 20.74
CA PRO A 26 -3.62 -1.08 20.85
C PRO A 26 -3.72 -1.73 19.46
N ALA A 27 -3.12 -2.91 19.29
CA ALA A 27 -3.27 -3.66 18.06
C ALA A 27 -4.75 -4.00 17.80
N PRO A 28 -5.21 -3.99 16.55
CA PRO A 28 -6.60 -4.31 16.23
C PRO A 28 -6.93 -5.75 16.67
N SER A 29 -8.12 -5.94 17.23
CA SER A 29 -8.62 -7.27 17.61
C SER A 29 -9.26 -8.05 16.46
N ALA A 30 -9.49 -7.39 15.32
CA ALA A 30 -10.10 -7.95 14.12
C ALA A 30 -9.40 -7.40 12.86
N ILE A 31 -9.59 -8.08 11.73
CA ILE A 31 -9.09 -7.60 10.43
C ILE A 31 -9.73 -6.24 10.14
N THR A 32 -8.90 -5.23 9.93
CA THR A 32 -9.36 -3.91 9.47
C THR A 32 -9.08 -3.72 8.00
N ARG A 33 -9.96 -2.97 7.31
CA ARG A 33 -9.84 -2.62 5.90
C ARG A 33 -10.11 -1.14 5.73
N THR A 34 -9.18 -0.43 5.11
CA THR A 34 -9.31 1.00 4.82
C THR A 34 -9.08 1.21 3.34
N VAL A 35 -10.09 1.69 2.62
CA VAL A 35 -9.95 2.08 1.22
C VAL A 35 -9.10 3.34 1.16
N ILE A 36 -7.95 3.26 0.49
CA ILE A 36 -6.99 4.36 0.32
C ILE A 36 -7.36 5.21 -0.91
N ALA A 37 -7.68 4.53 -2.01
CA ALA A 37 -8.15 5.15 -3.24
C ALA A 37 -9.05 4.16 -3.99
N ALA A 38 -10.08 4.65 -4.63
CA ALA A 38 -11.00 3.83 -5.43
C ALA A 38 -11.52 4.61 -6.63
N THR A 39 -11.86 3.87 -7.67
CA THR A 39 -12.57 4.38 -8.85
C THR A 39 -13.37 3.27 -9.49
N LYS A 40 -14.30 3.66 -10.37
CA LYS A 40 -14.96 2.75 -11.29
C LYS A 40 -14.31 2.86 -12.67
N LEU A 41 -14.05 1.73 -13.27
CA LEU A 41 -13.67 1.61 -14.67
C LEU A 41 -14.94 1.28 -15.46
N PRO A 42 -15.59 2.27 -16.10
CA PRO A 42 -16.91 2.07 -16.71
C PRO A 42 -16.87 1.08 -17.88
N THR A 43 -15.72 0.94 -18.52
CA THR A 43 -15.52 0.01 -19.62
C THR A 43 -14.08 -0.49 -19.60
N VAL A 44 -13.90 -1.76 -19.31
CA VAL A 44 -12.67 -2.47 -19.64
C VAL A 44 -12.92 -3.08 -21.02
N THR A 45 -12.13 -2.64 -22.01
CA THR A 45 -12.19 -3.15 -23.37
C THR A 45 -11.46 -4.50 -23.45
N ASP A 46 -11.64 -5.23 -24.56
CA ASP A 46 -10.94 -6.50 -24.82
C ASP A 46 -9.45 -6.26 -25.15
N VAL A 47 -8.76 -5.55 -24.26
CA VAL A 47 -7.33 -5.27 -24.34
C VAL A 47 -6.65 -5.99 -23.19
N PRO A 48 -5.64 -6.85 -23.48
CA PRO A 48 -4.89 -7.52 -22.44
C PRO A 48 -4.24 -6.52 -21.46
N LEU A 49 -4.60 -6.60 -20.19
CA LEU A 49 -4.08 -5.74 -19.13
C LEU A 49 -3.15 -6.50 -18.20
N TYR A 50 -2.11 -5.85 -17.76
CA TYR A 50 -1.12 -6.36 -16.83
C TYR A 50 -1.16 -5.54 -15.54
N PHE A 51 -1.02 -6.19 -14.38
CA PHE A 51 -0.67 -5.48 -13.16
C PHE A 51 0.79 -5.05 -13.22
N ARG A 52 1.03 -3.80 -12.81
CA ARG A 52 2.36 -3.27 -12.55
C ARG A 52 2.39 -2.55 -11.22
N ALA A 53 3.53 -2.65 -10.54
CA ALA A 53 3.85 -1.85 -9.36
C ALA A 53 5.28 -1.35 -9.47
N VAL A 54 5.48 -0.07 -9.21
CA VAL A 54 6.80 0.55 -9.17
C VAL A 54 7.02 1.25 -7.83
N GLY A 55 8.25 1.24 -7.35
CA GLY A 55 8.71 2.09 -6.25
C GLY A 55 9.36 3.34 -6.83
N VAL A 56 9.02 4.49 -6.29
CA VAL A 56 9.46 5.79 -6.79
C VAL A 56 10.11 6.58 -5.66
N ILE A 57 11.25 7.19 -5.95
CA ILE A 57 11.92 8.16 -5.08
C ILE A 57 12.04 9.46 -5.85
N LEU A 58 11.43 10.51 -5.33
CA LEU A 58 11.56 11.87 -5.84
C LEU A 58 12.42 12.68 -4.87
N PRO A 59 13.56 13.25 -5.31
CA PRO A 59 14.45 14.01 -4.44
C PRO A 59 13.76 15.22 -3.79
N PRO A 60 14.26 15.73 -2.65
CA PRO A 60 13.64 16.83 -1.93
C PRO A 60 13.45 18.07 -2.80
N GLY A 61 12.24 18.63 -2.79
CA GLY A 61 11.88 19.84 -3.55
C GLY A 61 11.73 19.66 -5.06
N GLU A 62 12.14 18.51 -5.60
CA GLU A 62 12.08 18.24 -7.04
C GLU A 62 10.66 17.99 -7.54
N LYS A 63 10.50 18.19 -8.85
CA LYS A 63 9.24 18.00 -9.57
C LYS A 63 9.36 16.86 -10.56
N SER A 64 8.26 16.16 -10.78
CA SER A 64 8.13 15.09 -11.76
C SER A 64 6.69 15.08 -12.30
N ALA A 65 6.39 14.13 -13.18
CA ALA A 65 5.03 13.83 -13.60
C ALA A 65 4.78 12.33 -13.52
N ALA A 66 3.58 11.96 -13.09
CA ALA A 66 3.15 10.57 -13.05
C ALA A 66 2.02 10.31 -14.04
N ALA A 67 2.03 9.12 -14.66
CA ALA A 67 0.94 8.60 -15.46
C ALA A 67 -0.29 8.21 -14.59
N ASN A 68 -1.35 7.71 -15.24
CA ASN A 68 -2.52 7.18 -14.54
C ASN A 68 -2.20 5.98 -13.67
N GLY A 69 -2.95 5.81 -12.58
CA GLY A 69 -2.79 4.73 -11.61
C GLY A 69 -3.15 5.16 -10.20
N ILE A 70 -2.73 4.39 -9.20
CA ILE A 70 -2.92 4.74 -7.78
C ILE A 70 -1.55 4.95 -7.14
N LEU A 71 -1.30 6.16 -6.66
CA LEU A 71 -0.15 6.49 -5.83
C LEU A 71 -0.44 6.13 -4.37
N TYR A 72 0.56 5.61 -3.66
CA TYR A 72 0.53 5.40 -2.21
C TYR A 72 1.83 5.91 -1.59
N GLN A 73 1.72 6.91 -0.70
CA GLN A 73 2.86 7.53 -0.05
C GLN A 73 3.43 6.63 1.04
N ILE A 74 4.73 6.33 0.96
CA ILE A 74 5.45 5.51 1.97
C ILE A 74 6.10 6.42 3.01
N SER A 75 6.86 7.43 2.57
CA SER A 75 7.57 8.37 3.44
C SER A 75 7.79 9.71 2.75
N GLY A 76 8.11 10.73 3.53
CA GLY A 76 8.15 12.10 3.04
C GLY A 76 6.75 12.60 2.69
N SER A 77 6.68 13.57 1.79
CA SER A 77 5.41 14.09 1.28
C SER A 77 5.49 14.43 -0.20
N THR A 78 4.37 14.30 -0.90
CA THR A 78 4.23 14.67 -2.32
C THR A 78 3.00 15.54 -2.53
N GLU A 79 3.18 16.74 -3.06
CA GLU A 79 2.08 17.48 -3.64
C GLU A 79 1.78 16.92 -5.03
N VAL A 80 0.55 16.49 -5.23
CA VAL A 80 0.05 15.88 -6.48
C VAL A 80 -1.01 16.81 -7.04
N SER A 81 -0.80 17.30 -8.27
CA SER A 81 -1.74 18.19 -8.96
C SER A 81 -2.28 17.50 -10.21
N VAL A 82 -3.60 17.39 -10.31
CA VAL A 82 -4.32 16.81 -11.47
C VAL A 82 -5.44 17.75 -11.87
N GLY A 83 -5.45 18.21 -13.12
CA GLY A 83 -6.54 19.04 -13.65
C GLY A 83 -6.72 20.38 -12.92
N GLY A 84 -5.67 20.93 -12.29
CA GLY A 84 -5.72 22.17 -11.52
C GLY A 84 -6.03 21.99 -10.03
N GLU A 85 -6.42 20.82 -9.58
CA GLU A 85 -6.59 20.49 -8.17
C GLU A 85 -5.30 19.90 -7.60
N ALA A 86 -4.91 20.35 -6.40
CA ALA A 86 -3.72 19.87 -5.71
C ALA A 86 -4.07 19.21 -4.38
N LYS A 87 -3.40 18.09 -4.07
CA LYS A 87 -3.49 17.39 -2.79
C LYS A 87 -2.09 17.04 -2.31
N VAL A 88 -1.79 17.28 -1.04
CA VAL A 88 -0.56 16.80 -0.41
C VAL A 88 -0.80 15.40 0.15
N LEU A 89 0.03 14.44 -0.26
CA LEU A 89 0.06 13.08 0.27
C LEU A 89 1.13 12.99 1.35
N SER A 90 0.76 12.50 2.51
CA SER A 90 1.63 12.10 3.62
C SER A 90 1.69 10.58 3.71
N ALA A 91 2.62 10.04 4.50
CA ALA A 91 2.75 8.59 4.68
C ALA A 91 1.40 7.91 5.02
N GLY A 92 1.03 6.90 4.25
CA GLY A 92 -0.24 6.20 4.36
C GLY A 92 -1.40 6.75 3.51
N ASP A 93 -1.23 7.93 2.91
CA ASP A 93 -2.21 8.50 1.98
C ASP A 93 -2.05 7.92 0.57
N GLY A 94 -3.12 8.03 -0.22
CA GLY A 94 -3.09 7.69 -1.63
C GLY A 94 -4.03 8.55 -2.47
N LEU A 95 -3.82 8.45 -3.78
CA LEU A 95 -4.60 9.18 -4.78
C LEU A 95 -4.70 8.36 -6.06
N PHE A 96 -5.89 8.34 -6.67
CA PHE A 96 -6.12 7.81 -8.01
C PHE A 96 -5.92 8.91 -9.06
N ILE A 97 -5.13 8.59 -10.09
CA ILE A 97 -4.93 9.40 -11.29
C ILE A 97 -5.66 8.71 -12.44
N ALA A 98 -6.67 9.35 -12.99
CA ALA A 98 -7.53 8.78 -14.03
C ALA A 98 -6.77 8.52 -15.34
N GLY A 99 -7.25 7.53 -16.11
CA GLY A 99 -6.74 7.24 -17.45
C GLY A 99 -6.75 8.48 -18.36
N GLY A 100 -5.71 8.64 -19.15
CA GLY A 100 -5.52 9.80 -20.02
C GLY A 100 -5.16 11.12 -19.30
N LYS A 101 -4.99 11.07 -17.96
CA LYS A 101 -4.50 12.20 -17.18
C LYS A 101 -3.05 11.99 -16.79
N THR A 102 -2.34 13.08 -16.61
CA THR A 102 -1.00 13.14 -16.05
C THR A 102 -1.05 14.01 -14.81
N ALA A 103 -0.45 13.53 -13.71
CA ALA A 103 -0.31 14.32 -12.51
C ALA A 103 1.04 15.04 -12.50
N ALA A 104 1.06 16.30 -12.09
CA ALA A 104 2.30 16.97 -11.69
C ALA A 104 2.60 16.60 -10.23
N LEU A 105 3.84 16.21 -9.97
CA LEU A 105 4.33 15.82 -8.65
C LEU A 105 5.37 16.84 -8.18
N LYS A 106 5.36 17.13 -6.86
CA LYS A 106 6.41 17.91 -6.19
C LYS A 106 6.69 17.32 -4.83
N ALA A 107 7.93 16.90 -4.61
CA ALA A 107 8.37 16.42 -3.30
C ALA A 107 8.45 17.54 -2.27
N GLY A 108 8.19 17.23 -1.00
CA GLY A 108 8.51 18.13 0.11
C GLY A 108 9.99 18.51 0.12
N SER A 109 10.32 19.64 0.74
CA SER A 109 11.67 20.22 0.66
C SER A 109 12.69 19.63 1.65
N ARG A 110 12.23 18.86 2.65
CA ARG A 110 13.08 18.41 3.76
C ARG A 110 13.73 17.05 3.53
N GLU A 111 12.99 16.13 2.91
CA GLU A 111 13.38 14.74 2.73
C GLU A 111 12.87 14.22 1.38
N PRO A 112 13.47 13.15 0.83
CA PRO A 112 12.95 12.52 -0.36
C PRO A 112 11.52 12.05 -0.16
N SER A 113 10.71 12.22 -1.19
CA SER A 113 9.39 11.60 -1.25
C SER A 113 9.54 10.18 -1.79
N THR A 114 9.04 9.19 -1.04
CA THR A 114 9.02 7.78 -1.46
C THR A 114 7.58 7.30 -1.53
N PHE A 115 7.19 6.77 -2.67
CA PHE A 115 5.84 6.25 -2.87
C PHE A 115 5.82 5.01 -3.77
N LEU A 116 4.74 4.26 -3.68
CA LEU A 116 4.41 3.18 -4.61
C LEU A 116 3.44 3.72 -5.65
N HIS A 117 3.58 3.24 -6.89
CA HIS A 117 2.62 3.49 -7.95
C HIS A 117 2.12 2.17 -8.51
N PHE A 118 0.81 1.94 -8.39
CA PHE A 118 0.11 0.75 -8.88
C PHE A 118 -0.72 1.12 -10.09
N PHE A 119 -0.65 0.34 -11.15
CA PHE A 119 -1.42 0.60 -12.35
C PHE A 119 -1.68 -0.65 -13.20
N LEU A 120 -2.69 -0.56 -14.03
CA LEU A 120 -3.00 -1.51 -15.08
C LEU A 120 -2.39 -0.99 -16.38
N SER A 121 -1.61 -1.82 -17.07
CA SER A 121 -0.97 -1.45 -18.32
C SER A 121 -1.42 -2.35 -19.46
N PRO A 122 -1.86 -1.80 -20.59
CA PRO A 122 -1.91 -2.55 -21.83
C PRO A 122 -0.50 -2.89 -22.31
N VAL A 123 -0.37 -3.90 -23.17
CA VAL A 123 0.92 -4.35 -23.68
C VAL A 123 1.75 -3.23 -24.32
N ALA A 124 1.10 -2.30 -25.00
CA ALA A 124 1.75 -1.15 -25.64
C ALA A 124 2.44 -0.19 -24.66
N ASP A 125 2.03 -0.20 -23.39
CA ASP A 125 2.54 0.71 -22.34
C ASP A 125 3.47 -0.01 -21.34
N LEU A 126 3.74 -1.29 -21.51
CA LEU A 126 4.54 -2.07 -20.54
C LEU A 126 5.95 -1.51 -20.33
N ASN A 127 6.55 -0.90 -21.34
CA ASN A 127 7.89 -0.32 -21.26
C ASN A 127 7.86 1.22 -21.16
N ARG A 128 6.68 1.83 -21.04
CA ARG A 128 6.54 3.28 -20.85
C ARG A 128 6.86 3.64 -19.41
N PRO A 129 7.73 4.64 -19.17
CA PRO A 129 7.96 5.15 -17.82
C PRO A 129 6.65 5.64 -17.18
N ALA A 130 6.44 5.28 -15.91
CA ALA A 130 5.28 5.75 -15.16
C ALA A 130 5.48 7.17 -14.63
N GLU A 131 6.73 7.54 -14.32
CA GLU A 131 7.14 8.87 -13.88
C GLU A 131 8.26 9.42 -14.75
N THR A 132 8.37 10.76 -14.79
CA THR A 132 9.43 11.46 -15.49
C THR A 132 10.64 11.76 -14.58
N ALA A 133 11.82 11.97 -15.17
CA ALA A 133 12.97 12.48 -14.43
C ALA A 133 12.61 13.81 -13.72
N PRO A 134 13.21 14.10 -12.53
CA PRO A 134 14.31 13.39 -11.89
C PRO A 134 13.89 12.23 -10.96
N ALA A 135 12.62 11.78 -10.99
CA ALA A 135 12.19 10.64 -10.20
C ALA A 135 13.00 9.38 -10.54
N VAL A 136 13.48 8.69 -9.50
CA VAL A 136 14.12 7.38 -9.63
C VAL A 136 13.03 6.32 -9.52
N VAL A 137 12.82 5.57 -10.59
CA VAL A 137 11.76 4.56 -10.70
C VAL A 137 12.36 3.17 -10.76
N ARG A 138 11.86 2.28 -9.91
CA ARG A 138 12.21 0.86 -9.90
C ARG A 138 10.96 0.02 -10.09
N GLU A 139 10.93 -0.81 -11.12
CA GLU A 139 9.87 -1.80 -11.26
C GLU A 139 10.00 -2.85 -10.15
N LEU A 140 8.94 -3.01 -9.36
CA LEU A 140 8.86 -3.96 -8.26
C LEU A 140 8.15 -5.24 -8.70
N TYR A 141 7.14 -5.10 -9.57
CA TYR A 141 6.35 -6.21 -10.06
C TYR A 141 5.71 -5.90 -11.41
N ARG A 142 5.58 -6.95 -12.21
CA ARG A 142 4.76 -7.02 -13.43
C ARG A 142 4.23 -8.44 -13.54
N THR A 143 2.95 -8.63 -13.85
CA THR A 143 2.44 -9.96 -14.20
C THR A 143 3.13 -10.48 -15.46
N ALA A 144 3.52 -11.76 -15.45
CA ALA A 144 4.21 -12.39 -16.59
C ALA A 144 3.30 -12.54 -17.82
N ALA A 145 1.99 -12.59 -17.59
CA ALA A 145 0.95 -12.67 -18.62
C ALA A 145 -0.15 -11.65 -18.30
N PRO A 146 -1.03 -11.34 -19.24
CA PRO A 146 -2.21 -10.55 -18.97
C PRO A 146 -3.06 -11.15 -17.84
N ILE A 147 -3.80 -10.30 -17.13
CA ILE A 147 -4.76 -10.75 -16.12
C ILE A 147 -5.76 -11.67 -16.82
N PRO A 148 -5.83 -12.95 -16.43
CA PRO A 148 -6.75 -13.89 -17.05
C PRO A 148 -8.21 -13.53 -16.69
N ASP A 149 -9.16 -13.97 -17.49
CA ASP A 149 -10.60 -13.84 -17.26
C ASP A 149 -11.14 -12.41 -17.11
N LEU A 150 -10.32 -11.40 -17.40
CA LEU A 150 -10.75 -10.02 -17.44
C LEU A 150 -11.55 -9.77 -18.72
N LYS A 151 -12.87 -9.86 -18.61
CA LYS A 151 -13.82 -9.71 -19.72
C LYS A 151 -14.19 -8.24 -19.93
N PRO A 152 -14.63 -7.84 -21.13
CA PRO A 152 -15.21 -6.52 -21.33
C PRO A 152 -16.36 -6.26 -20.36
N GLY A 153 -16.35 -5.08 -19.70
CA GLY A 153 -17.37 -4.73 -18.71
C GLY A 153 -16.93 -3.62 -17.77
N SER A 154 -17.76 -3.35 -16.78
CA SER A 154 -17.48 -2.39 -15.71
C SER A 154 -16.81 -3.06 -14.53
N TYR A 155 -15.82 -2.40 -13.95
CA TYR A 155 -15.04 -2.91 -12.82
C TYR A 155 -14.85 -1.84 -11.74
N ASP A 156 -14.80 -2.31 -10.50
CA ASP A 156 -14.27 -1.53 -9.38
C ASP A 156 -12.75 -1.73 -9.30
N LEU A 157 -12.02 -0.63 -9.28
CA LEU A 157 -10.57 -0.58 -9.08
C LEU A 157 -10.29 0.13 -7.77
N ASN A 158 -9.55 -0.49 -6.85
CA ASN A 158 -9.21 0.15 -5.59
C ASN A 158 -7.86 -0.30 -5.03
N LEU A 159 -7.29 0.54 -4.17
CA LEU A 159 -6.20 0.21 -3.27
C LEU A 159 -6.74 0.21 -1.85
N THR A 160 -6.71 -0.92 -1.20
CA THR A 160 -7.19 -1.10 0.17
C THR A 160 -6.03 -1.51 1.07
N ARG A 161 -5.85 -0.80 2.19
CA ARG A 161 -4.97 -1.23 3.26
C ARG A 161 -5.71 -2.22 4.15
N VAL A 162 -5.12 -3.39 4.35
CA VAL A 162 -5.65 -4.47 5.17
C VAL A 162 -4.67 -4.75 6.30
N THR A 163 -5.16 -4.82 7.54
CA THR A 163 -4.34 -5.15 8.71
C THR A 163 -4.95 -6.33 9.44
N PHE A 164 -4.16 -7.37 9.63
CA PHE A 164 -4.46 -8.54 10.44
C PHE A 164 -3.88 -8.36 11.84
N PRO A 165 -4.63 -8.66 12.90
CA PRO A 165 -4.11 -8.61 14.25
C PRO A 165 -2.99 -9.65 14.46
N PRO A 166 -2.13 -9.47 15.49
CA PRO A 166 -1.18 -10.49 15.89
C PRO A 166 -1.84 -11.82 16.20
N GLN A 167 -1.11 -12.92 16.02
CA GLN A 167 -1.53 -14.29 16.36
C GLN A 167 -2.87 -14.69 15.72
N MET A 168 -3.20 -14.09 14.58
CA MET A 168 -4.43 -14.42 13.88
C MET A 168 -4.27 -15.72 13.08
N PRO A 169 -5.10 -16.77 13.34
CA PRO A 169 -5.08 -17.97 12.53
C PRO A 169 -5.45 -17.69 11.08
N SER A 170 -5.14 -18.61 10.19
CA SER A 170 -5.55 -18.48 8.79
C SER A 170 -7.08 -18.33 8.69
N ASN A 171 -7.50 -17.35 7.91
CA ASN A 171 -8.91 -17.17 7.60
C ASN A 171 -9.46 -18.35 6.77
N PRO A 172 -10.79 -18.54 6.67
CA PRO A 172 -11.36 -19.58 5.83
C PRO A 172 -10.90 -19.49 4.38
N PRO A 173 -10.82 -20.63 3.65
CA PRO A 173 -10.53 -20.64 2.23
C PRO A 173 -11.50 -19.72 1.47
N HIS A 174 -10.96 -18.92 0.57
CA HIS A 174 -11.73 -17.99 -0.24
C HIS A 174 -10.98 -17.71 -1.54
N HIS A 175 -11.69 -17.09 -2.49
CA HIS A 175 -11.11 -16.69 -3.77
C HIS A 175 -11.55 -15.27 -4.14
N ARG A 176 -10.90 -14.70 -5.15
CA ARG A 176 -11.25 -13.39 -5.70
C ARG A 176 -12.32 -13.51 -6.76
N SER A 177 -13.29 -12.57 -6.74
CA SER A 177 -14.22 -12.36 -7.85
C SER A 177 -13.55 -11.68 -9.05
N GLY A 178 -12.36 -11.16 -8.85
CA GLY A 178 -11.50 -10.49 -9.80
C GLY A 178 -10.04 -10.89 -9.57
N ALA A 179 -9.13 -9.95 -9.71
CA ALA A 179 -7.71 -10.16 -9.44
C ALA A 179 -7.16 -9.11 -8.47
N ALA A 180 -6.08 -9.45 -7.75
CA ALA A 180 -5.42 -8.53 -6.84
C ALA A 180 -3.90 -8.68 -6.89
N LEU A 181 -3.21 -7.56 -6.65
CA LEU A 181 -1.78 -7.52 -6.38
C LEU A 181 -1.57 -6.99 -4.95
N TYR A 182 -0.96 -7.79 -4.09
CA TYR A 182 -0.65 -7.41 -2.72
C TYR A 182 0.78 -6.94 -2.58
N TYR A 183 0.99 -5.93 -1.73
CA TYR A 183 2.29 -5.48 -1.27
C TYR A 183 2.32 -5.51 0.25
N ILE A 184 3.22 -6.30 0.85
CA ILE A 184 3.36 -6.36 2.31
C ILE A 184 4.10 -5.11 2.79
N VAL A 185 3.44 -4.31 3.64
CA VAL A 185 3.99 -3.08 4.22
C VAL A 185 4.77 -3.38 5.49
N SER A 186 4.19 -4.19 6.39
CA SER A 186 4.80 -4.56 7.68
C SER A 186 4.27 -5.89 8.19
N GLY A 187 5.02 -6.50 9.10
CA GLY A 187 4.72 -7.83 9.63
C GLY A 187 5.05 -8.94 8.65
N THR A 188 4.78 -10.19 9.04
CA THR A 188 5.00 -11.37 8.20
C THR A 188 3.75 -12.23 8.21
N GLY A 189 3.11 -12.37 7.05
CA GLY A 189 1.91 -13.18 6.87
C GLY A 189 2.19 -14.60 6.43
N ALA A 190 1.31 -15.51 6.79
CA ALA A 190 1.25 -16.88 6.26
C ALA A 190 0.23 -16.92 5.11
N ASN A 191 0.69 -17.05 3.88
CA ASN A 191 -0.14 -17.19 2.69
C ASN A 191 -0.21 -18.65 2.27
N THR A 192 -1.40 -19.22 2.23
CA THR A 192 -1.62 -20.62 1.85
C THR A 192 -2.35 -20.69 0.50
N VAL A 193 -1.73 -21.35 -0.45
CA VAL A 193 -2.28 -21.63 -1.79
C VAL A 193 -2.05 -23.11 -2.11
N ASN A 194 -3.08 -23.80 -2.55
CA ASN A 194 -3.03 -25.24 -2.89
C ASN A 194 -2.44 -26.09 -1.75
N GLY A 195 -2.79 -25.78 -0.50
CA GLY A 195 -2.30 -26.50 0.70
C GLY A 195 -0.85 -26.20 1.08
N LYS A 196 -0.12 -25.37 0.31
CA LYS A 196 1.24 -24.95 0.64
C LYS A 196 1.22 -23.56 1.28
N THR A 197 1.77 -23.46 2.49
CA THR A 197 1.89 -22.18 3.21
C THR A 197 3.29 -21.60 3.03
N GLU A 198 3.36 -20.33 2.67
CA GLU A 198 4.60 -19.58 2.55
C GLU A 198 4.55 -18.30 3.40
N ALA A 199 5.66 -17.99 4.06
CA ALA A 199 5.82 -16.74 4.79
C ALA A 199 6.06 -15.58 3.81
N ARG A 200 5.35 -14.47 4.01
CA ARG A 200 5.42 -13.26 3.18
C ARG A 200 5.73 -12.06 4.07
N GLY A 201 6.95 -11.56 3.97
CA GLY A 201 7.44 -10.40 4.73
C GLY A 201 7.37 -9.08 3.96
N PRO A 202 7.79 -7.97 4.60
CA PRO A 202 7.76 -6.63 4.01
C PRO A 202 8.46 -6.56 2.65
N GLY A 203 7.86 -5.84 1.71
CA GLY A 203 8.33 -5.73 0.32
C GLY A 203 7.92 -6.89 -0.58
N SER A 204 7.34 -7.98 -0.06
CA SER A 204 6.81 -9.07 -0.88
C SER A 204 5.62 -8.58 -1.70
N LEU A 205 5.59 -9.00 -2.97
CA LEU A 205 4.46 -8.80 -3.89
C LEU A 205 3.85 -10.15 -4.24
N ILE A 206 2.53 -10.26 -4.08
CA ILE A 206 1.78 -11.50 -4.27
C ILE A 206 0.62 -11.22 -5.21
N TYR A 207 0.58 -11.93 -6.34
CA TYR A 207 -0.50 -11.85 -7.29
C TYR A 207 -1.53 -12.95 -7.03
N GLU A 208 -2.79 -12.54 -6.92
CA GLU A 208 -3.94 -13.42 -6.78
C GLU A 208 -4.86 -13.25 -8.00
N PRO A 209 -4.80 -14.17 -8.98
CA PRO A 209 -5.70 -14.14 -10.14
C PRO A 209 -7.14 -14.50 -9.77
N PHE A 210 -8.05 -14.31 -10.71
CA PHE A 210 -9.45 -14.76 -10.60
C PHE A 210 -9.53 -16.21 -10.14
N GLY A 211 -10.42 -16.48 -9.18
CA GLY A 211 -10.76 -17.85 -8.76
C GLY A 211 -9.64 -18.58 -7.99
N LEU A 212 -8.47 -18.01 -7.76
CA LEU A 212 -7.42 -18.65 -6.96
C LEU A 212 -7.89 -18.80 -5.51
N VAL A 213 -8.09 -20.05 -5.07
CA VAL A 213 -8.42 -20.35 -3.67
C VAL A 213 -7.17 -20.19 -2.82
N HIS A 214 -7.28 -19.37 -1.77
CA HIS A 214 -6.17 -19.06 -0.87
C HIS A 214 -6.65 -18.73 0.54
N GLN A 215 -5.70 -18.62 1.45
CA GLN A 215 -5.91 -18.24 2.85
C GLN A 215 -4.76 -17.33 3.31
N TRP A 216 -5.06 -16.46 4.25
CA TRP A 216 -4.08 -15.63 4.93
C TRP A 216 -4.21 -15.73 6.43
N GLY A 217 -3.08 -15.75 7.13
CA GLY A 217 -2.99 -15.67 8.58
C GLY A 217 -1.84 -14.76 8.99
N ASN A 218 -1.83 -14.39 10.26
CA ASN A 218 -0.72 -13.66 10.88
C ASN A 218 -0.24 -14.44 12.10
N PRO A 219 0.74 -15.34 11.98
CA PRO A 219 1.27 -16.10 13.12
C PRO A 219 2.24 -15.28 13.99
N GLY A 220 2.60 -14.05 13.58
CA GLY A 220 3.55 -13.18 14.27
C GLY A 220 2.93 -12.41 15.44
N ASP A 221 3.81 -11.83 16.27
CA ASP A 221 3.43 -11.03 17.44
C ASP A 221 3.10 -9.58 17.08
N GLU A 222 3.42 -9.15 15.86
CA GLU A 222 3.15 -7.81 15.34
C GLU A 222 2.01 -7.83 14.31
N PRO A 223 1.26 -6.72 14.14
CA PRO A 223 0.26 -6.63 13.09
C PRO A 223 0.84 -6.84 11.69
N LEU A 224 0.20 -7.68 10.89
CA LEU A 224 0.48 -7.79 9.46
C LEU A 224 -0.33 -6.74 8.70
N THR A 225 0.35 -5.86 7.99
CA THR A 225 -0.30 -4.85 7.13
C THR A 225 0.14 -5.02 5.68
N PHE A 226 -0.83 -5.07 4.78
CA PHE A 226 -0.57 -5.07 3.35
C PHE A 226 -1.53 -4.16 2.58
N LEU A 227 -1.10 -3.76 1.40
CA LEU A 227 -1.90 -3.06 0.41
C LEU A 227 -2.43 -4.09 -0.58
N ALA A 228 -3.72 -4.04 -0.86
CA ALA A 228 -4.39 -4.84 -1.88
C ALA A 228 -4.84 -3.91 -3.02
N PHE A 229 -4.16 -4.00 -4.16
CA PHE A 229 -4.59 -3.36 -5.40
C PHE A 229 -5.52 -4.31 -6.13
N ASN A 230 -6.82 -4.01 -6.11
CA ASN A 230 -7.88 -4.90 -6.56
C ASN A 230 -8.52 -4.39 -7.85
N ILE A 231 -8.84 -5.31 -8.76
CA ILE A 231 -9.79 -5.12 -9.85
C ILE A 231 -10.85 -6.23 -9.76
N ASN A 232 -12.12 -5.88 -9.64
CA ASN A 232 -13.22 -6.84 -9.54
C ASN A 232 -14.45 -6.32 -10.31
N PRO A 233 -15.31 -7.21 -10.82
CA PRO A 233 -16.54 -6.80 -11.51
C PRO A 233 -17.34 -5.83 -10.64
N GLU A 234 -17.89 -4.78 -11.26
CA GLU A 234 -18.65 -3.74 -10.55
C GLU A 234 -19.80 -4.36 -9.73
N GLY A 235 -19.90 -3.94 -8.47
CA GLY A 235 -20.94 -4.38 -7.54
C GLY A 235 -20.78 -5.81 -7.02
N VAL A 236 -19.70 -6.50 -7.38
CA VAL A 236 -19.40 -7.84 -6.86
C VAL A 236 -18.39 -7.74 -5.72
N ALA A 237 -18.65 -8.46 -4.61
CA ALA A 237 -17.72 -8.50 -3.50
C ALA A 237 -16.35 -9.01 -3.96
N ALA A 238 -15.27 -8.29 -3.59
CA ALA A 238 -13.91 -8.63 -4.05
C ALA A 238 -13.43 -10.00 -3.55
N VAL A 239 -13.98 -10.48 -2.41
CA VAL A 239 -13.66 -11.76 -1.78
C VAL A 239 -14.93 -12.58 -1.69
N LEU A 240 -14.89 -13.80 -2.20
CA LEU A 240 -15.96 -14.77 -2.16
C LEU A 240 -15.52 -15.99 -1.35
N PRO A 241 -16.37 -16.53 -0.45
CA PRO A 241 -16.05 -17.75 0.27
C PRO A 241 -15.92 -18.92 -0.72
N ASP A 242 -14.96 -19.80 -0.45
CA ASP A 242 -14.94 -21.07 -1.14
C ASP A 242 -16.00 -21.99 -0.53
N ALA A 243 -16.78 -22.67 -1.38
CA ALA A 243 -17.81 -23.57 -0.86
C ALA A 243 -17.14 -24.71 -0.08
N PRO A 244 -17.62 -25.09 1.12
CA PRO A 244 -17.11 -26.24 1.80
C PRO A 244 -17.24 -27.46 0.89
N ALA A 245 -16.15 -28.24 0.77
CA ALA A 245 -16.18 -29.49 0.01
C ALA A 245 -17.40 -30.30 0.48
N LYS A 246 -18.31 -30.63 -0.47
CA LYS A 246 -19.42 -31.54 -0.13
C LYS A 246 -18.79 -32.85 0.32
N ILE A 247 -18.96 -33.16 1.60
CA ILE A 247 -18.60 -34.47 2.14
C ILE A 247 -19.55 -35.47 1.44
N GLN A 248 -18.99 -36.24 0.53
CA GLN A 248 -19.69 -37.37 -0.09
C GLN A 248 -19.63 -38.58 0.83
#